data_4580c4f4357ce3d75cc46f8dd9a72151
#
_entry.id   4580c4f4357ce3d75cc46f8dd9a72151
#
_cell.length_a   1.000
_cell.length_b   1.000
_cell.length_c   1.000
_cell.angle_alpha   90.00
_cell.angle_beta   90.00
_cell.angle_gamma   90.00
#
_symmetry.space_group_name_H-M   'P 1'
#
loop_
_entity.id
_entity.type
_entity.pdbx_description
1 polymer ?
#
loop_
_entity_poly.entity_id
_entity_poly.type
_entity_poly.pdbx_seq_one_letter_code
_entity_poly.pdbx_strand_id
1 'polypeptide(L)'
;MNNFVFYSPTEFVFGKNTEVQVGALARKYGAQKVMIVYGGGSVVRSGLLDRVKQSLQEAGVAYCEMGGVQPNPIDGKVYEGIQLCRREQVDMMLPVGGGSVIDTAKAIAAGALYDGDFWDFFIGRAKVEKALKVAVVLTIPAAGSEGSGNTVITKTETLQKLGLCAPEHLRPVFSIMNPELTYTLPAYQTACGIADIMAHIMERYFTNTPYVEISDRLCEGTLTAIIKEAYRVKQQPDNYAARANIMWCGTVAHNGTCGVGREEDWASHALEHEISAIYNVAHGAGLAVIFTAWMAFMAEHNPAQIAQFAHRVFDIPKSEDLEEMALAGTARLKHFFRYMGLPVSFKELGIEHPDIDRMLVSLQRNKGELLGNYVKLTMTDCREIYRLAL
;
A
#
# COMPACT_ATOMS: atom_id res chain seq x y z
N MET A 1 -15.17 -9.13 18.95
CA MET A 1 -13.89 -9.50 18.27
C MET A 1 -14.06 -10.87 17.63
N ASN A 2 -13.77 -10.98 16.34
CA ASN A 2 -13.84 -12.24 15.59
C ASN A 2 -12.66 -13.16 15.91
N ASN A 3 -12.80 -14.47 15.64
CA ASN A 3 -11.67 -15.40 15.70
C ASN A 3 -10.64 -15.06 14.61
N PHE A 4 -9.36 -15.17 14.92
CA PHE A 4 -8.29 -14.87 13.98
C PHE A 4 -7.06 -15.73 14.21
N VAL A 5 -6.23 -15.84 13.17
CA VAL A 5 -4.85 -16.31 13.26
C VAL A 5 -3.96 -15.14 12.86
N PHE A 6 -2.98 -14.81 13.70
CA PHE A 6 -1.98 -13.77 13.40
C PHE A 6 -0.61 -14.42 13.21
N TYR A 7 -0.04 -14.24 12.02
CA TYR A 7 1.28 -14.73 11.67
C TYR A 7 1.97 -13.73 10.75
N SER A 8 3.06 -13.14 11.22
CA SER A 8 3.82 -12.11 10.50
C SER A 8 5.32 -12.39 10.62
N PRO A 9 5.85 -13.36 9.85
CA PRO A 9 7.20 -13.92 10.03
C PRO A 9 8.33 -13.08 9.43
N THR A 10 8.05 -11.94 8.82
CA THR A 10 9.08 -11.08 8.21
C THR A 10 10.10 -10.61 9.26
N GLU A 11 11.39 -10.83 9.01
CA GLU A 11 12.47 -10.23 9.79
C GLU A 11 12.67 -8.77 9.34
N PHE A 12 12.29 -7.81 10.19
CA PHE A 12 12.49 -6.38 9.90
C PHE A 12 13.85 -5.92 10.44
N VAL A 13 14.73 -5.47 9.54
CA VAL A 13 16.04 -4.92 9.89
C VAL A 13 15.99 -3.41 9.74
N PHE A 14 15.75 -2.73 10.85
CA PHE A 14 15.43 -1.31 10.89
C PHE A 14 16.58 -0.47 11.43
N GLY A 15 16.90 0.64 10.78
CA GLY A 15 17.88 1.61 11.27
C GLY A 15 18.84 2.11 10.17
N LYS A 16 19.77 2.96 10.61
CA LYS A 16 20.78 3.55 9.71
C LYS A 16 21.71 2.51 9.12
N ASN A 17 22.05 2.68 7.84
CA ASN A 17 23.00 1.83 7.12
C ASN A 17 22.66 0.33 7.12
N THR A 18 21.39 -0.04 7.35
CA THR A 18 20.99 -1.46 7.39
C THR A 18 21.07 -2.15 6.02
N GLU A 19 21.07 -1.40 4.93
CA GLU A 19 21.19 -1.91 3.57
C GLU A 19 22.51 -2.67 3.29
N VAL A 20 23.55 -2.43 4.07
CA VAL A 20 24.81 -3.19 3.96
C VAL A 20 24.68 -4.65 4.42
N GLN A 21 23.59 -5.00 5.11
CA GLN A 21 23.34 -6.35 5.61
C GLN A 21 22.62 -7.24 4.59
N VAL A 22 22.22 -6.70 3.42
CA VAL A 22 21.44 -7.41 2.38
C VAL A 22 22.08 -8.76 2.02
N GLY A 23 23.36 -8.78 1.73
CA GLY A 23 24.07 -10.01 1.31
C GLY A 23 24.07 -11.08 2.40
N ALA A 24 24.39 -10.70 3.62
CA ALA A 24 24.39 -11.62 4.77
C ALA A 24 23.00 -12.20 5.04
N LEU A 25 21.96 -11.37 4.95
CA LEU A 25 20.58 -11.82 5.12
C LEU A 25 20.13 -12.70 3.96
N ALA A 26 20.41 -12.33 2.70
CA ALA A 26 20.09 -13.17 1.56
C ALA A 26 20.70 -14.57 1.72
N ARG A 27 21.95 -14.65 2.13
CA ARG A 27 22.63 -15.92 2.40
C ARG A 27 22.01 -16.68 3.60
N LYS A 28 21.66 -16.00 4.70
CA LYS A 28 20.94 -16.58 5.86
C LYS A 28 19.66 -17.27 5.42
N TYR A 29 18.94 -16.68 4.47
CA TYR A 29 17.70 -17.23 3.93
C TYR A 29 17.90 -18.18 2.74
N GLY A 30 19.16 -18.55 2.43
CA GLY A 30 19.52 -19.62 1.50
C GLY A 30 19.63 -19.20 0.04
N ALA A 31 19.67 -17.88 -0.26
CA ALA A 31 19.82 -17.40 -1.62
C ALA A 31 21.19 -17.78 -2.22
N GLN A 32 21.16 -18.32 -3.44
CA GLN A 32 22.33 -18.54 -4.29
C GLN A 32 22.41 -17.45 -5.35
N LYS A 33 21.25 -17.08 -5.94
CA LYS A 33 21.15 -16.05 -6.96
C LYS A 33 19.87 -15.23 -6.80
N VAL A 34 20.01 -13.93 -6.58
CA VAL A 34 18.89 -13.01 -6.45
C VAL A 34 18.61 -12.25 -7.74
N MET A 35 17.35 -11.88 -7.98
CA MET A 35 17.00 -10.85 -8.94
C MET A 35 16.75 -9.54 -8.22
N ILE A 36 17.59 -8.53 -8.49
CA ILE A 36 17.40 -7.18 -8.01
C ILE A 36 16.36 -6.50 -8.93
N VAL A 37 15.20 -6.12 -8.35
CA VAL A 37 14.15 -5.40 -9.08
C VAL A 37 14.11 -3.95 -8.61
N TYR A 38 14.07 -2.97 -9.53
CA TYR A 38 14.06 -1.56 -9.16
C TYR A 38 13.29 -0.68 -10.18
N GLY A 39 12.99 0.55 -9.78
CA GLY A 39 12.19 1.49 -10.58
C GLY A 39 12.99 2.35 -11.55
N GLY A 40 12.59 3.61 -11.72
CA GLY A 40 13.09 4.57 -12.72
C GLY A 40 14.47 5.20 -12.45
N GLY A 41 15.32 4.61 -11.62
CA GLY A 41 16.72 5.02 -11.48
C GLY A 41 17.06 5.89 -10.26
N SER A 42 16.14 6.18 -9.33
CA SER A 42 16.46 6.87 -8.07
C SER A 42 17.49 6.11 -7.24
N VAL A 43 17.36 4.79 -7.16
CA VAL A 43 18.28 3.91 -6.43
C VAL A 43 19.68 3.85 -7.08
N VAL A 44 19.77 4.07 -8.40
CA VAL A 44 21.05 4.21 -9.13
C VAL A 44 21.70 5.54 -8.77
N ARG A 45 20.95 6.65 -8.93
CA ARG A 45 21.48 8.01 -8.67
C ARG A 45 21.91 8.23 -7.22
N SER A 46 21.27 7.57 -6.26
CA SER A 46 21.63 7.65 -4.83
C SER A 46 22.79 6.72 -4.44
N GLY A 47 23.31 5.90 -5.36
CA GLY A 47 24.32 4.89 -5.08
C GLY A 47 23.82 3.71 -4.24
N LEU A 48 22.50 3.64 -3.94
CA LEU A 48 21.95 2.53 -3.15
C LEU A 48 22.10 1.19 -3.86
N LEU A 49 21.88 1.17 -5.19
CA LEU A 49 22.01 -0.05 -5.98
C LEU A 49 23.41 -0.62 -5.91
N ASP A 50 24.45 0.23 -5.95
CA ASP A 50 25.85 -0.20 -5.86
C ASP A 50 26.18 -0.76 -4.46
N ARG A 51 25.68 -0.13 -3.38
CA ARG A 51 25.84 -0.67 -2.02
C ARG A 51 25.17 -2.04 -1.86
N VAL A 52 23.99 -2.23 -2.43
CA VAL A 52 23.28 -3.52 -2.42
C VAL A 52 24.08 -4.59 -3.18
N LYS A 53 24.57 -4.27 -4.38
CA LYS A 53 25.42 -5.17 -5.19
C LYS A 53 26.69 -5.54 -4.47
N GLN A 54 27.38 -4.57 -3.89
CA GLN A 54 28.59 -4.80 -3.11
C GLN A 54 28.34 -5.77 -1.94
N SER A 55 27.27 -5.55 -1.18
CA SER A 55 26.88 -6.43 -0.07
C SER A 55 26.61 -7.87 -0.51
N LEU A 56 25.94 -8.05 -1.66
CA LEU A 56 25.71 -9.38 -2.25
C LEU A 56 27.03 -10.05 -2.68
N GLN A 57 27.91 -9.32 -3.33
CA GLN A 57 29.23 -9.81 -3.78
C GLN A 57 30.10 -10.24 -2.59
N GLU A 58 30.17 -9.45 -1.54
CA GLU A 58 30.90 -9.76 -0.29
C GLU A 58 30.38 -11.02 0.39
N ALA A 59 29.05 -11.26 0.29
CA ALA A 59 28.42 -12.47 0.81
C ALA A 59 28.52 -13.70 -0.14
N GLY A 60 29.06 -13.53 -1.35
CA GLY A 60 29.12 -14.58 -2.35
C GLY A 60 27.76 -14.99 -2.93
N VAL A 61 26.81 -14.07 -2.97
CA VAL A 61 25.47 -14.26 -3.57
C VAL A 61 25.48 -13.68 -4.98
N ALA A 62 25.21 -14.51 -5.99
CA ALA A 62 25.09 -14.04 -7.37
C ALA A 62 23.82 -13.19 -7.57
N TYR A 63 23.82 -12.34 -8.59
CA TYR A 63 22.64 -11.54 -8.92
C TYR A 63 22.47 -11.29 -10.41
N CYS A 64 21.24 -11.03 -10.80
CA CYS A 64 20.87 -10.36 -12.05
C CYS A 64 19.95 -9.16 -11.73
N GLU A 65 19.68 -8.31 -12.72
CA GLU A 65 18.99 -7.04 -12.51
C GLU A 65 17.82 -6.87 -13.47
N MET A 66 16.76 -6.27 -12.97
CA MET A 66 15.62 -5.79 -13.76
C MET A 66 15.17 -4.41 -13.28
N GLY A 67 15.46 -3.38 -14.05
CA GLY A 67 15.05 -2.01 -13.80
C GLY A 67 13.80 -1.61 -14.57
N GLY A 68 13.35 -0.34 -14.35
CA GLY A 68 12.30 0.28 -15.14
C GLY A 68 10.87 -0.07 -14.69
N VAL A 69 10.69 -0.54 -13.46
CA VAL A 69 9.34 -0.65 -12.88
C VAL A 69 8.76 0.75 -12.68
N GLN A 70 7.57 0.97 -13.21
CA GLN A 70 6.85 2.24 -13.11
C GLN A 70 5.85 2.24 -11.93
N PRO A 71 5.44 3.43 -11.43
CA PRO A 71 4.28 3.56 -10.55
C PRO A 71 3.02 2.95 -11.21
N ASN A 72 2.08 2.42 -10.39
CA ASN A 72 0.99 1.58 -10.87
C ASN A 72 1.52 0.44 -11.76
N PRO A 73 2.15 -0.59 -11.17
CA PRO A 73 2.94 -1.57 -11.91
C PRO A 73 2.06 -2.37 -12.87
N ILE A 74 2.61 -2.63 -14.05
CA ILE A 74 1.90 -3.27 -15.16
C ILE A 74 2.37 -4.70 -15.42
N ASP A 75 1.50 -5.50 -16.00
CA ASP A 75 1.71 -6.90 -16.33
C ASP A 75 2.91 -7.17 -17.26
N GLY A 76 3.21 -6.26 -18.20
CA GLY A 76 4.34 -6.41 -19.10
C GLY A 76 5.69 -6.62 -18.39
N LYS A 77 5.93 -5.87 -17.30
CA LYS A 77 7.15 -6.03 -16.49
C LYS A 77 7.16 -7.34 -15.70
N VAL A 78 6.00 -7.85 -15.31
CA VAL A 78 5.91 -9.14 -14.64
C VAL A 78 6.27 -10.27 -15.61
N TYR A 79 5.73 -10.27 -16.83
CA TYR A 79 6.08 -11.27 -17.85
C TYR A 79 7.57 -11.26 -18.19
N GLU A 80 8.16 -10.06 -18.40
CA GLU A 80 9.61 -9.89 -18.62
C GLU A 80 10.41 -10.52 -17.46
N GLY A 81 10.02 -10.20 -16.23
CA GLY A 81 10.69 -10.69 -15.02
C GLY A 81 10.58 -12.20 -14.85
N ILE A 82 9.42 -12.81 -15.14
CA ILE A 82 9.23 -14.28 -15.09
C ILE A 82 10.18 -14.97 -16.05
N GLN A 83 10.27 -14.48 -17.29
CA GLN A 83 11.19 -15.05 -18.30
C GLN A 83 12.65 -14.93 -17.87
N LEU A 84 13.05 -13.74 -17.38
CA LEU A 84 14.40 -13.51 -16.87
C LEU A 84 14.71 -14.42 -15.68
N CYS A 85 13.77 -14.55 -14.73
CA CYS A 85 13.91 -15.37 -13.54
C CYS A 85 14.19 -16.84 -13.89
N ARG A 86 13.41 -17.40 -14.82
CA ARG A 86 13.56 -18.78 -15.29
C ARG A 86 14.89 -19.00 -16.04
N ARG A 87 15.24 -18.08 -16.96
CA ARG A 87 16.49 -18.15 -17.72
C ARG A 87 17.73 -18.09 -16.83
N GLU A 88 17.71 -17.20 -15.84
CA GLU A 88 18.82 -16.95 -14.92
C GLU A 88 18.84 -17.89 -13.71
N GLN A 89 17.83 -18.75 -13.55
CA GLN A 89 17.69 -19.68 -12.41
C GLN A 89 17.73 -18.96 -11.06
N VAL A 90 16.97 -17.86 -10.94
CA VAL A 90 16.85 -17.07 -9.72
C VAL A 90 16.10 -17.84 -8.64
N ASP A 91 16.56 -17.76 -7.39
CA ASP A 91 15.94 -18.42 -6.24
C ASP A 91 15.36 -17.46 -5.19
N MET A 92 15.66 -16.14 -5.32
CA MET A 92 15.08 -15.11 -4.46
C MET A 92 14.90 -13.80 -5.22
N MET A 93 13.77 -13.12 -4.96
CA MET A 93 13.51 -11.77 -5.45
C MET A 93 13.98 -10.73 -4.44
N LEU A 94 14.66 -9.69 -4.91
CA LEU A 94 15.16 -8.58 -4.08
C LEU A 94 14.72 -7.24 -4.67
N PRO A 95 13.45 -6.82 -4.47
CA PRO A 95 13.02 -5.47 -4.79
C PRO A 95 13.75 -4.43 -3.95
N VAL A 96 14.31 -3.42 -4.62
CA VAL A 96 14.93 -2.23 -4.04
C VAL A 96 14.10 -1.02 -4.46
N GLY A 97 13.12 -0.64 -3.65
CA GLY A 97 12.14 0.36 -4.05
C GLY A 97 10.97 0.53 -3.08
N GLY A 98 9.90 1.14 -3.59
CA GLY A 98 8.60 1.26 -2.93
C GLY A 98 7.62 0.17 -3.36
N GLY A 99 6.34 0.32 -2.99
CA GLY A 99 5.27 -0.64 -3.21
C GLY A 99 5.20 -1.21 -4.62
N SER A 100 5.24 -0.37 -5.67
CA SER A 100 5.18 -0.84 -7.07
C SER A 100 6.29 -1.81 -7.44
N VAL A 101 7.51 -1.57 -6.94
CA VAL A 101 8.67 -2.45 -7.17
C VAL A 101 8.51 -3.76 -6.41
N ILE A 102 8.05 -3.69 -5.17
CA ILE A 102 7.81 -4.86 -4.31
C ILE A 102 6.69 -5.72 -4.91
N ASP A 103 5.61 -5.11 -5.35
CA ASP A 103 4.46 -5.79 -5.94
C ASP A 103 4.82 -6.49 -7.25
N THR A 104 5.59 -5.82 -8.12
CA THR A 104 6.13 -6.46 -9.34
C THR A 104 6.98 -7.69 -8.98
N ALA A 105 7.87 -7.57 -8.00
CA ALA A 105 8.73 -8.68 -7.57
C ALA A 105 7.93 -9.85 -6.98
N LYS A 106 6.87 -9.60 -6.22
CA LYS A 106 5.97 -10.62 -5.69
C LYS A 106 5.20 -11.35 -6.79
N ALA A 107 4.66 -10.60 -7.76
CA ALA A 107 3.97 -11.19 -8.91
C ALA A 107 4.91 -12.06 -9.74
N ILE A 108 6.18 -11.63 -9.95
CA ILE A 108 7.22 -12.45 -10.59
C ILE A 108 7.51 -13.68 -9.76
N ALA A 109 7.66 -13.56 -8.43
CA ALA A 109 7.95 -14.68 -7.53
C ALA A 109 6.92 -15.80 -7.63
N ALA A 110 5.62 -15.44 -7.69
CA ALA A 110 4.53 -16.38 -7.88
C ALA A 110 4.54 -16.98 -9.30
N GLY A 111 4.64 -16.13 -10.34
CA GLY A 111 4.58 -16.56 -11.72
C GLY A 111 5.79 -17.37 -12.19
N ALA A 112 6.97 -17.18 -11.60
CA ALA A 112 8.20 -17.90 -11.98
C ALA A 112 8.10 -19.42 -11.76
N LEU A 113 7.35 -19.85 -10.75
CA LEU A 113 7.16 -21.24 -10.38
C LEU A 113 5.80 -21.83 -10.83
N TYR A 114 5.05 -21.10 -11.66
CA TYR A 114 3.75 -21.51 -12.17
C TYR A 114 3.82 -21.75 -13.69
N ASP A 115 3.28 -22.88 -14.15
CA ASP A 115 3.33 -23.25 -15.57
C ASP A 115 2.26 -22.55 -16.42
N GLY A 116 1.25 -21.93 -15.78
CA GLY A 116 0.21 -21.14 -16.42
C GLY A 116 0.54 -19.66 -16.55
N ASP A 117 -0.47 -18.84 -16.83
CA ASP A 117 -0.37 -17.39 -16.83
C ASP A 117 -0.44 -16.86 -15.38
N PHE A 118 0.53 -16.06 -14.94
CA PHE A 118 0.50 -15.46 -13.59
C PHE A 118 -0.77 -14.66 -13.32
N TRP A 119 -1.42 -14.12 -14.37
CA TRP A 119 -2.68 -13.38 -14.24
C TRP A 119 -3.84 -14.23 -13.74
N ASP A 120 -3.78 -15.56 -13.89
CA ASP A 120 -4.77 -16.49 -13.34
C ASP A 120 -4.93 -16.35 -11.83
N PHE A 121 -3.85 -16.00 -11.12
CA PHE A 121 -3.91 -15.73 -9.68
C PHE A 121 -4.76 -14.49 -9.35
N PHE A 122 -4.65 -13.43 -10.15
CA PHE A 122 -5.35 -12.17 -9.93
C PHE A 122 -6.83 -12.23 -10.25
N ILE A 123 -7.23 -13.11 -11.17
CA ILE A 123 -8.64 -13.34 -11.55
C ILE A 123 -9.26 -14.57 -10.88
N GLY A 124 -8.55 -15.18 -9.91
CA GLY A 124 -9.06 -16.29 -9.12
C GLY A 124 -9.19 -17.64 -9.85
N ARG A 125 -8.56 -17.80 -11.03
CA ARG A 125 -8.52 -19.06 -11.78
C ARG A 125 -7.55 -20.08 -11.19
N ALA A 126 -6.51 -19.59 -10.49
CA ALA A 126 -5.53 -20.41 -9.80
C ALA A 126 -5.20 -19.81 -8.42
N LYS A 127 -4.65 -20.65 -7.53
CA LYS A 127 -4.12 -20.21 -6.23
C LYS A 127 -2.60 -20.29 -6.25
N VAL A 128 -1.94 -19.40 -5.51
CA VAL A 128 -0.49 -19.47 -5.31
C VAL A 128 -0.20 -20.61 -4.34
N GLU A 129 0.38 -21.69 -4.82
CA GLU A 129 0.78 -22.85 -4.00
C GLU A 129 2.27 -22.79 -3.63
N LYS A 130 3.06 -22.06 -4.40
CA LYS A 130 4.50 -21.84 -4.19
C LYS A 130 4.93 -20.56 -4.86
N ALA A 131 5.94 -19.91 -4.29
CA ALA A 131 6.59 -18.74 -4.86
C ALA A 131 8.09 -18.74 -4.52
N LEU A 132 8.89 -17.99 -5.28
CA LEU A 132 10.26 -17.68 -4.87
C LEU A 132 10.22 -16.82 -3.59
N LYS A 133 11.23 -16.94 -2.75
CA LYS A 133 11.35 -16.06 -1.57
C LYS A 133 11.47 -14.61 -2.03
N VAL A 134 10.84 -13.71 -1.28
CA VAL A 134 10.94 -12.27 -1.49
C VAL A 134 11.67 -11.64 -0.31
N ALA A 135 12.63 -10.77 -0.58
CA ALA A 135 13.30 -9.94 0.41
C ALA A 135 13.26 -8.49 -0.07
N VAL A 136 13.23 -7.51 0.82
CA VAL A 136 12.97 -6.10 0.46
C VAL A 136 14.06 -5.17 0.96
N VAL A 137 14.43 -4.17 0.16
CA VAL A 137 15.07 -2.93 0.61
C VAL A 137 14.09 -1.78 0.33
N LEU A 138 13.45 -1.29 1.39
CA LEU A 138 12.39 -0.29 1.29
C LEU A 138 12.97 1.11 1.09
N THR A 139 12.45 1.84 0.09
CA THR A 139 12.84 3.23 -0.18
C THR A 139 11.68 4.23 -0.09
N ILE A 140 10.44 3.76 -0.13
CA ILE A 140 9.23 4.59 -0.05
C ILE A 140 8.23 3.91 0.89
N PRO A 141 8.05 4.40 2.13
CA PRO A 141 6.99 3.91 3.02
C PRO A 141 5.63 4.42 2.51
N ALA A 142 4.72 3.49 2.21
CA ALA A 142 3.37 3.75 1.71
C ALA A 142 2.49 2.51 1.89
N ALA A 143 2.47 1.63 0.90
CA ALA A 143 1.60 0.46 0.82
C ALA A 143 1.84 -0.63 1.88
N GLY A 144 2.91 -0.57 2.69
CA GLY A 144 3.25 -1.62 3.66
C GLY A 144 3.55 -2.99 3.02
N SER A 145 3.88 -3.01 1.73
CA SER A 145 4.13 -4.24 0.98
C SER A 145 5.35 -5.02 1.49
N GLU A 146 6.29 -4.35 2.15
CA GLU A 146 7.45 -4.95 2.81
C GLU A 146 7.09 -5.86 4.00
N GLY A 147 5.87 -5.75 4.53
CA GLY A 147 5.37 -6.55 5.65
C GLY A 147 4.12 -7.37 5.33
N SER A 148 3.62 -7.34 4.11
CA SER A 148 2.38 -7.99 3.70
C SER A 148 2.58 -9.08 2.66
N GLY A 149 1.57 -9.94 2.48
CA GLY A 149 1.52 -10.92 1.39
C GLY A 149 0.73 -10.47 0.18
N ASN A 150 0.45 -9.16 0.07
CA ASN A 150 -0.35 -8.59 -0.99
C ASN A 150 0.53 -8.09 -2.14
N THR A 151 -0.03 -8.10 -3.35
CA THR A 151 0.54 -7.49 -4.55
C THR A 151 -0.58 -6.98 -5.45
N VAL A 152 -0.39 -5.83 -6.09
CA VAL A 152 -1.38 -5.20 -6.98
C VAL A 152 -0.72 -4.94 -8.33
N ILE A 153 -1.33 -5.46 -9.41
CA ILE A 153 -0.82 -5.28 -10.78
C ILE A 153 -1.97 -4.79 -11.68
N THR A 154 -1.61 -3.95 -12.64
CA THR A 154 -2.54 -3.48 -13.67
C THR A 154 -2.33 -4.27 -14.96
N LYS A 155 -3.38 -4.89 -15.48
CA LYS A 155 -3.40 -5.51 -16.81
C LYS A 155 -3.53 -4.41 -17.86
N THR A 156 -2.53 -4.22 -18.69
CA THR A 156 -2.45 -3.12 -19.64
C THR A 156 -3.58 -3.16 -20.68
N GLU A 157 -3.92 -4.35 -21.17
CA GLU A 157 -4.93 -4.54 -22.22
C GLU A 157 -6.35 -4.16 -21.75
N THR A 158 -6.70 -4.49 -20.49
CA THR A 158 -8.07 -4.33 -19.97
C THR A 158 -8.21 -3.21 -18.97
N LEU A 159 -7.10 -2.55 -18.57
CA LEU A 159 -7.00 -1.56 -17.50
C LEU A 159 -7.55 -2.07 -16.16
N GLN A 160 -7.49 -3.39 -15.92
CA GLN A 160 -7.87 -3.98 -14.64
C GLN A 160 -6.71 -3.87 -13.66
N LYS A 161 -6.88 -3.11 -12.58
CA LYS A 161 -5.95 -3.02 -11.45
C LYS A 161 -6.47 -3.92 -10.34
N LEU A 162 -5.86 -5.09 -10.20
CA LEU A 162 -6.31 -6.14 -9.28
C LEU A 162 -5.25 -6.47 -8.22
N GLY A 163 -5.73 -6.81 -7.03
CA GLY A 163 -4.92 -7.31 -5.94
C GLY A 163 -4.94 -8.82 -5.82
N LEU A 164 -3.81 -9.39 -5.43
CA LEU A 164 -3.64 -10.77 -5.04
C LEU A 164 -3.14 -10.81 -3.59
N CYS A 165 -3.74 -11.66 -2.75
CA CYS A 165 -3.32 -11.88 -1.38
C CYS A 165 -2.90 -13.34 -1.19
N ALA A 166 -1.62 -13.59 -0.91
CA ALA A 166 -1.08 -14.91 -0.63
C ALA A 166 0.02 -14.83 0.46
N PRO A 167 -0.35 -14.53 1.73
CA PRO A 167 0.60 -14.20 2.80
C PRO A 167 1.55 -15.34 3.15
N GLU A 168 1.14 -16.60 2.95
CA GLU A 168 1.97 -17.77 3.21
C GLU A 168 3.15 -17.88 2.24
N HIS A 169 3.03 -17.29 1.03
CA HIS A 169 4.01 -17.43 -0.05
C HIS A 169 4.69 -16.14 -0.46
N LEU A 170 3.98 -14.99 -0.36
CA LEU A 170 4.45 -13.70 -0.88
C LEU A 170 4.92 -12.72 0.20
N ARG A 171 4.70 -13.01 1.48
CA ARG A 171 5.22 -12.16 2.56
C ARG A 171 6.75 -12.22 2.54
N PRO A 172 7.44 -11.06 2.56
CA PRO A 172 8.90 -11.04 2.53
C PRO A 172 9.52 -11.79 3.70
N VAL A 173 10.59 -12.54 3.44
CA VAL A 173 11.34 -13.25 4.49
C VAL A 173 12.16 -12.29 5.35
N PHE A 174 12.67 -11.21 4.74
CA PHE A 174 13.23 -10.07 5.47
C PHE A 174 12.96 -8.76 4.74
N SER A 175 12.98 -7.66 5.49
CA SER A 175 12.83 -6.30 4.95
C SER A 175 13.81 -5.36 5.62
N ILE A 176 14.67 -4.75 4.81
CA ILE A 176 15.61 -3.72 5.23
C ILE A 176 14.94 -2.37 5.14
N MET A 177 15.01 -1.64 6.24
CA MET A 177 14.27 -0.40 6.46
C MET A 177 15.20 0.68 7.05
N ASN A 178 15.95 1.38 6.18
CA ASN A 178 16.75 2.52 6.56
C ASN A 178 15.98 3.83 6.28
N PRO A 179 15.54 4.57 7.32
CA PRO A 179 14.81 5.83 7.13
C PRO A 179 15.55 6.89 6.31
N GLU A 180 16.89 6.89 6.32
CA GLU A 180 17.70 7.84 5.57
C GLU A 180 17.53 7.68 4.04
N LEU A 181 17.15 6.49 3.56
CA LEU A 181 16.87 6.25 2.14
C LEU A 181 15.65 7.05 1.64
N THR A 182 14.84 7.60 2.56
CA THR A 182 13.66 8.40 2.23
C THR A 182 13.92 9.92 2.19
N TYR A 183 15.12 10.39 2.55
CA TYR A 183 15.43 11.84 2.61
C TYR A 183 15.28 12.55 1.26
N THR A 184 15.55 11.85 0.17
CA THR A 184 15.49 12.40 -1.19
C THR A 184 14.11 12.28 -1.84
N LEU A 185 13.10 11.76 -1.12
CA LEU A 185 11.76 11.67 -1.67
C LEU A 185 11.16 13.08 -1.86
N PRO A 186 10.58 13.38 -3.02
CA PRO A 186 9.81 14.60 -3.20
C PRO A 186 8.69 14.71 -2.15
N ALA A 187 8.40 15.94 -1.73
CA ALA A 187 7.36 16.21 -0.73
C ALA A 187 5.99 15.60 -1.11
N TYR A 188 5.63 15.67 -2.40
CA TYR A 188 4.40 15.07 -2.92
C TYR A 188 4.37 13.54 -2.76
N GLN A 189 5.48 12.86 -3.05
CA GLN A 189 5.54 11.39 -2.86
C GLN A 189 5.51 11.01 -1.38
N THR A 190 6.13 11.79 -0.52
CA THR A 190 6.04 11.61 0.94
C THR A 190 4.58 11.76 1.40
N ALA A 191 3.87 12.79 0.91
CA ALA A 191 2.47 13.01 1.23
C ALA A 191 1.55 11.88 0.72
N CYS A 192 1.77 11.42 -0.52
CA CYS A 192 1.06 10.26 -1.07
C CYS A 192 1.28 9.00 -0.22
N GLY A 193 2.53 8.75 0.22
CA GLY A 193 2.84 7.62 1.10
C GLY A 193 2.11 7.72 2.43
N ILE A 194 2.07 8.90 3.04
CA ILE A 194 1.34 9.14 4.30
C ILE A 194 -0.16 8.89 4.12
N ALA A 195 -0.77 9.39 3.04
CA ALA A 195 -2.19 9.16 2.75
C ALA A 195 -2.50 7.68 2.56
N ASP A 196 -1.64 6.94 1.85
CA ASP A 196 -1.78 5.51 1.62
C ASP A 196 -1.68 4.71 2.93
N ILE A 197 -0.69 5.01 3.79
CA ILE A 197 -0.59 4.41 5.13
C ILE A 197 -1.86 4.67 5.95
N MET A 198 -2.36 5.91 5.97
CA MET A 198 -3.59 6.25 6.69
C MET A 198 -4.80 5.50 6.12
N ALA A 199 -4.92 5.43 4.81
CA ALA A 199 -5.99 4.70 4.14
C ALA A 199 -5.99 3.21 4.52
N HIS A 200 -4.83 2.54 4.51
CA HIS A 200 -4.70 1.16 4.94
C HIS A 200 -5.15 0.92 6.40
N ILE A 201 -4.89 1.88 7.29
CA ILE A 201 -5.36 1.81 8.67
C ILE A 201 -6.87 2.03 8.73
N MET A 202 -7.37 3.03 8.00
CA MET A 202 -8.79 3.41 8.01
C MET A 202 -9.69 2.32 7.39
N GLU A 203 -9.23 1.59 6.35
CA GLU A 203 -9.95 0.41 5.81
C GLU A 203 -10.17 -0.69 6.85
N ARG A 204 -9.29 -0.76 7.83
CA ARG A 204 -9.39 -1.71 8.95
C ARG A 204 -10.13 -1.14 10.13
N TYR A 205 -10.01 0.17 10.35
CA TYR A 205 -10.62 0.85 11.48
C TYR A 205 -12.14 0.96 11.35
N PHE A 206 -12.65 1.31 10.16
CA PHE A 206 -14.09 1.43 9.92
C PHE A 206 -14.71 0.04 9.75
N THR A 207 -15.29 -0.47 10.84
CA THR A 207 -15.86 -1.82 10.93
C THR A 207 -17.12 -1.85 11.78
N ASN A 208 -18.00 -2.81 11.50
CA ASN A 208 -19.14 -3.13 12.36
C ASN A 208 -18.82 -4.24 13.37
N THR A 209 -17.60 -4.77 13.38
CA THR A 209 -17.23 -5.83 14.33
C THR A 209 -17.23 -5.28 15.76
N PRO A 210 -18.05 -5.81 16.67
CA PRO A 210 -18.13 -5.31 18.03
C PRO A 210 -16.94 -5.77 18.89
N TYR A 211 -16.68 -5.04 19.99
CA TYR A 211 -15.71 -5.40 21.02
C TYR A 211 -14.27 -5.55 20.52
N VAL A 212 -13.82 -4.62 19.67
CA VAL A 212 -12.47 -4.59 19.08
C VAL A 212 -11.61 -3.44 19.62
N GLU A 213 -11.80 -3.03 20.86
CA GLU A 213 -11.18 -1.84 21.47
C GLU A 213 -9.66 -1.85 21.36
N ILE A 214 -8.98 -2.99 21.58
CA ILE A 214 -7.51 -3.04 21.44
C ILE A 214 -7.06 -2.76 19.99
N SER A 215 -7.77 -3.32 19.01
CA SER A 215 -7.47 -3.10 17.59
C SER A 215 -7.81 -1.67 17.17
N ASP A 216 -8.87 -1.07 17.74
CA ASP A 216 -9.17 0.35 17.57
C ASP A 216 -8.02 1.22 18.08
N ARG A 217 -7.53 0.99 19.30
CA ARG A 217 -6.42 1.76 19.87
C ARG A 217 -5.13 1.63 19.10
N LEU A 218 -4.83 0.45 18.55
CA LEU A 218 -3.67 0.27 17.68
C LEU A 218 -3.79 1.10 16.39
N CYS A 219 -4.98 1.13 15.78
CA CYS A 219 -5.26 1.99 14.63
C CYS A 219 -5.16 3.47 15.00
N GLU A 220 -5.86 3.91 16.04
CA GLU A 220 -5.91 5.31 16.51
C GLU A 220 -4.53 5.83 16.90
N GLY A 221 -3.76 5.04 17.65
CA GLY A 221 -2.39 5.40 18.04
C GLY A 221 -1.47 5.53 16.83
N THR A 222 -1.60 4.65 15.84
CA THR A 222 -0.81 4.72 14.60
C THR A 222 -1.22 5.92 13.75
N LEU A 223 -2.53 6.21 13.61
CA LEU A 223 -3.04 7.38 12.90
C LEU A 223 -2.59 8.69 13.56
N THR A 224 -2.68 8.79 14.88
CA THR A 224 -2.23 9.97 15.63
C THR A 224 -0.71 10.18 15.49
N ALA A 225 0.07 9.09 15.55
CA ALA A 225 1.52 9.16 15.35
C ALA A 225 1.88 9.64 13.95
N ILE A 226 1.28 9.06 12.89
CA ILE A 226 1.61 9.44 11.52
C ILE A 226 1.20 10.89 11.20
N ILE A 227 0.04 11.36 11.70
CA ILE A 227 -0.38 12.75 11.55
C ILE A 227 0.64 13.71 12.16
N LYS A 228 1.08 13.42 13.40
CA LYS A 228 2.09 14.23 14.10
C LYS A 228 3.42 14.28 13.34
N GLU A 229 3.90 13.13 12.89
CA GLU A 229 5.18 13.05 12.19
C GLU A 229 5.09 13.58 10.75
N ALA A 230 3.90 13.58 10.13
CA ALA A 230 3.64 14.24 8.85
C ALA A 230 3.88 15.76 8.92
N TYR A 231 3.43 16.43 10.00
CA TYR A 231 3.73 17.85 10.21
C TYR A 231 5.23 18.09 10.35
N ARG A 232 5.96 17.21 11.06
CA ARG A 232 7.41 17.32 11.25
C ARG A 232 8.18 17.11 9.95
N VAL A 233 7.87 16.05 9.19
CA VAL A 233 8.57 15.75 7.93
C VAL A 233 8.30 16.80 6.86
N LYS A 234 7.14 17.48 6.90
CA LYS A 234 6.85 18.60 5.99
C LYS A 234 7.74 19.80 6.27
N GLN A 235 8.01 20.09 7.55
CA GLN A 235 8.87 21.22 7.96
C GLN A 235 10.36 20.86 7.86
N GLN A 236 10.74 19.62 8.13
CA GLN A 236 12.10 19.12 8.13
C GLN A 236 12.15 17.78 7.36
N PRO A 237 12.30 17.80 6.03
CA PRO A 237 12.21 16.61 5.18
C PRO A 237 13.25 15.52 5.47
N ASP A 238 14.38 15.87 6.08
CA ASP A 238 15.48 15.00 6.49
C ASP A 238 15.49 14.68 7.99
N ASN A 239 14.38 14.95 8.71
CA ASN A 239 14.26 14.59 10.11
C ASN A 239 14.18 13.07 10.27
N TYR A 240 15.27 12.46 10.77
CA TYR A 240 15.38 11.00 10.94
C TYR A 240 14.24 10.42 11.78
N ALA A 241 13.92 11.03 12.93
CA ALA A 241 12.89 10.52 13.83
C ALA A 241 11.50 10.51 13.16
N ALA A 242 11.15 11.58 12.43
CA ALA A 242 9.90 11.65 11.70
C ALA A 242 9.84 10.59 10.58
N ARG A 243 10.91 10.47 9.77
CA ARG A 243 11.01 9.44 8.72
C ARG A 243 10.94 8.02 9.28
N ALA A 244 11.61 7.77 10.41
CA ALA A 244 11.60 6.47 11.07
C ALA A 244 10.19 6.08 11.57
N ASN A 245 9.49 7.00 12.21
CA ASN A 245 8.12 6.75 12.67
C ASN A 245 7.16 6.53 11.50
N ILE A 246 7.21 7.36 10.45
CA ILE A 246 6.38 7.19 9.25
C ILE A 246 6.66 5.82 8.60
N MET A 247 7.93 5.44 8.45
CA MET A 247 8.31 4.15 7.85
C MET A 247 7.75 2.97 8.66
N TRP A 248 7.85 3.01 9.98
CA TRP A 248 7.31 1.94 10.82
C TRP A 248 5.77 1.92 10.85
N CYS A 249 5.12 3.10 10.84
CA CYS A 249 3.66 3.19 10.70
C CYS A 249 3.17 2.51 9.41
N GLY A 250 3.89 2.64 8.29
CA GLY A 250 3.57 1.95 7.05
C GLY A 250 3.55 0.43 7.19
N THR A 251 4.56 -0.11 7.83
CA THR A 251 4.62 -1.56 8.11
C THR A 251 3.48 -2.00 9.03
N VAL A 252 3.23 -1.30 10.14
CA VAL A 252 2.13 -1.61 11.09
C VAL A 252 0.77 -1.53 10.42
N ALA A 253 0.57 -0.57 9.52
CA ALA A 253 -0.66 -0.39 8.77
C ALA A 253 -1.06 -1.62 7.96
N HIS A 254 -0.10 -2.41 7.44
CA HIS A 254 -0.40 -3.47 6.48
C HIS A 254 0.20 -4.87 6.83
N ASN A 255 0.89 -5.02 7.95
CA ASN A 255 1.43 -6.34 8.36
C ASN A 255 0.39 -7.26 9.04
N GLY A 256 -0.85 -6.81 9.15
CA GLY A 256 -1.96 -7.51 9.80
C GLY A 256 -2.30 -7.01 11.20
N THR A 257 -1.43 -6.21 11.85
CA THR A 257 -1.64 -5.76 13.26
C THR A 257 -2.94 -4.96 13.43
N CYS A 258 -3.22 -4.02 12.53
CA CYS A 258 -4.42 -3.18 12.58
C CYS A 258 -5.72 -3.93 12.24
N GLY A 259 -5.64 -5.08 11.56
CA GLY A 259 -6.78 -5.88 11.12
C GLY A 259 -7.19 -7.01 12.09
N VAL A 260 -6.50 -7.16 13.22
CA VAL A 260 -6.70 -8.29 14.13
C VAL A 260 -8.13 -8.33 14.68
N GLY A 261 -8.81 -9.46 14.45
CA GLY A 261 -10.10 -9.80 15.03
C GLY A 261 -11.28 -8.98 14.52
N ARG A 262 -11.17 -8.35 13.35
CA ARG A 262 -12.23 -7.53 12.73
C ARG A 262 -12.44 -7.83 11.24
N GLU A 263 -13.58 -7.44 10.72
CA GLU A 263 -13.84 -7.38 9.29
C GLU A 263 -13.31 -6.05 8.75
N GLU A 264 -12.58 -6.09 7.63
CA GLU A 264 -12.00 -4.93 6.95
C GLU A 264 -12.94 -4.47 5.81
N ASP A 265 -12.94 -3.18 5.42
CA ASP A 265 -13.88 -2.65 4.41
C ASP A 265 -13.37 -2.76 2.96
N TRP A 266 -12.29 -2.09 2.63
CA TRP A 266 -11.64 -2.06 1.30
C TRP A 266 -12.44 -1.42 0.16
N ALA A 267 -13.53 -0.71 0.46
CA ALA A 267 -14.33 -0.03 -0.55
C ALA A 267 -13.58 1.15 -1.18
N SER A 268 -12.91 1.96 -0.35
CA SER A 268 -12.19 3.15 -0.83
C SER A 268 -11.03 2.79 -1.75
N HIS A 269 -10.27 1.74 -1.44
CA HIS A 269 -9.21 1.25 -2.33
C HIS A 269 -9.76 0.72 -3.65
N ALA A 270 -10.89 0.00 -3.63
CA ALA A 270 -11.49 -0.51 -4.85
C ALA A 270 -11.98 0.62 -5.76
N LEU A 271 -12.60 1.66 -5.20
CA LEU A 271 -13.00 2.88 -5.93
C LEU A 271 -11.78 3.61 -6.51
N GLU A 272 -10.71 3.76 -5.74
CA GLU A 272 -9.48 4.42 -6.19
C GLU A 272 -8.76 3.63 -7.28
N HIS A 273 -8.76 2.31 -7.25
CA HIS A 273 -8.13 1.48 -8.27
C HIS A 273 -8.65 1.80 -9.67
N GLU A 274 -9.94 2.12 -9.80
CA GLU A 274 -10.53 2.51 -11.09
C GLU A 274 -10.01 3.89 -11.56
N ILE A 275 -9.78 4.82 -10.62
CA ILE A 275 -9.20 6.13 -10.94
C ILE A 275 -7.76 5.98 -11.42
N SER A 276 -6.92 5.31 -10.65
CA SER A 276 -5.51 5.17 -11.01
C SER A 276 -5.27 4.27 -12.22
N ALA A 277 -6.14 3.29 -12.48
CA ALA A 277 -6.09 2.48 -13.70
C ALA A 277 -6.43 3.27 -14.97
N ILE A 278 -7.40 4.18 -14.90
CA ILE A 278 -7.88 4.95 -16.05
C ILE A 278 -7.04 6.22 -16.27
N TYR A 279 -6.71 6.94 -15.20
CA TYR A 279 -6.07 8.26 -15.27
C TYR A 279 -4.58 8.25 -14.90
N ASN A 280 -4.04 7.10 -14.49
CA ASN A 280 -2.64 6.93 -14.08
C ASN A 280 -2.15 7.95 -13.03
N VAL A 281 -3.00 8.28 -12.08
CA VAL A 281 -2.66 9.17 -10.96
C VAL A 281 -1.87 8.43 -9.87
N ALA A 282 -1.19 9.16 -9.01
CA ALA A 282 -0.53 8.59 -7.84
C ALA A 282 -1.58 8.01 -6.88
N HIS A 283 -1.42 6.73 -6.50
CA HIS A 283 -2.38 5.98 -5.69
C HIS A 283 -2.79 6.71 -4.40
N GLY A 284 -1.81 7.17 -3.60
CA GLY A 284 -2.11 7.89 -2.36
C GLY A 284 -2.84 9.23 -2.58
N ALA A 285 -2.67 9.89 -3.73
CA ALA A 285 -3.42 11.07 -4.09
C ALA A 285 -4.87 10.73 -4.47
N GLY A 286 -5.08 9.66 -5.22
CA GLY A 286 -6.42 9.13 -5.51
C GLY A 286 -7.15 8.72 -4.24
N LEU A 287 -6.46 8.06 -3.30
CA LEU A 287 -7.01 7.71 -1.99
C LEU A 287 -7.40 8.94 -1.16
N ALA A 288 -6.60 10.00 -1.16
CA ALA A 288 -6.94 11.23 -0.43
C ALA A 288 -8.25 11.86 -0.94
N VAL A 289 -8.51 11.77 -2.24
CA VAL A 289 -9.79 12.21 -2.85
C VAL A 289 -10.93 11.30 -2.44
N ILE A 290 -10.80 10.00 -2.69
CA ILE A 290 -11.89 9.04 -2.52
C ILE A 290 -12.22 8.79 -1.06
N PHE A 291 -11.23 8.65 -0.17
CA PHE A 291 -11.49 8.35 1.23
C PHE A 291 -12.31 9.45 1.91
N THR A 292 -12.02 10.71 1.58
CA THR A 292 -12.78 11.84 2.14
C THR A 292 -14.19 11.95 1.58
N ALA A 293 -14.43 11.55 0.33
CA ALA A 293 -15.76 11.45 -0.25
C ALA A 293 -16.55 10.26 0.33
N TRP A 294 -15.90 9.10 0.49
CA TRP A 294 -16.46 7.93 1.13
C TRP A 294 -16.86 8.23 2.59
N MET A 295 -16.01 8.89 3.36
CA MET A 295 -16.33 9.28 4.74
C MET A 295 -17.53 10.23 4.81
N ALA A 296 -17.65 11.18 3.87
CA ALA A 296 -18.80 12.07 3.79
C ALA A 296 -20.09 11.28 3.52
N PHE A 297 -20.06 10.32 2.59
CA PHE A 297 -21.18 9.41 2.34
C PHE A 297 -21.54 8.58 3.58
N MET A 298 -20.54 8.03 4.26
CA MET A 298 -20.76 7.21 5.47
C MET A 298 -21.27 8.02 6.67
N ALA A 299 -21.00 9.32 6.74
CA ALA A 299 -21.54 10.18 7.78
C ALA A 299 -23.07 10.17 7.82
N GLU A 300 -23.72 10.07 6.66
CA GLU A 300 -25.19 9.98 6.55
C GLU A 300 -25.72 8.54 6.73
N HIS A 301 -24.91 7.51 6.42
CA HIS A 301 -25.38 6.12 6.33
C HIS A 301 -24.98 5.25 7.53
N ASN A 302 -23.78 5.47 8.09
CA ASN A 302 -23.26 4.77 9.26
C ASN A 302 -22.23 5.63 10.00
N PRO A 303 -22.62 6.68 10.74
CA PRO A 303 -21.72 7.68 11.31
C PRO A 303 -20.87 7.19 12.49
N ALA A 304 -21.25 6.11 13.18
CA ALA A 304 -20.74 5.78 14.51
C ALA A 304 -19.21 5.66 14.58
N GLN A 305 -18.59 4.86 13.71
CA GLN A 305 -17.13 4.70 13.70
C GLN A 305 -16.41 5.95 13.13
N ILE A 306 -17.05 6.69 12.21
CA ILE A 306 -16.49 7.95 11.70
C ILE A 306 -16.49 9.00 12.82
N ALA A 307 -17.55 9.09 13.62
CA ALA A 307 -17.61 9.98 14.79
C ALA A 307 -16.60 9.58 15.86
N GLN A 308 -16.40 8.26 16.10
CA GLN A 308 -15.33 7.78 16.99
C GLN A 308 -13.94 8.19 16.50
N PHE A 309 -13.67 8.03 15.21
CA PHE A 309 -12.43 8.50 14.56
C PHE A 309 -12.25 10.02 14.76
N ALA A 310 -13.29 10.81 14.49
CA ALA A 310 -13.25 12.25 14.66
C ALA A 310 -12.86 12.64 16.10
N HIS A 311 -13.45 11.99 17.09
CA HIS A 311 -13.15 12.24 18.49
C HIS A 311 -11.75 11.74 18.90
N ARG A 312 -11.40 10.50 18.56
CA ARG A 312 -10.22 9.83 19.11
C ARG A 312 -8.91 10.13 18.34
N VAL A 313 -9.02 10.56 17.08
CA VAL A 313 -7.86 10.89 16.24
C VAL A 313 -7.67 12.39 16.04
N PHE A 314 -8.77 13.16 15.96
CA PHE A 314 -8.73 14.60 15.71
C PHE A 314 -9.22 15.46 16.89
N ASP A 315 -9.48 14.85 18.05
CA ASP A 315 -9.92 15.55 19.27
C ASP A 315 -11.20 16.39 19.09
N ILE A 316 -12.08 15.98 18.16
CA ILE A 316 -13.39 16.60 18.00
C ILE A 316 -14.20 16.36 19.27
N PRO A 317 -14.83 17.40 19.89
CA PRO A 317 -15.65 17.22 21.08
C PRO A 317 -16.78 16.21 20.85
N LYS A 318 -17.10 15.42 21.88
CA LYS A 318 -18.23 14.50 21.83
C LYS A 318 -19.56 15.27 21.72
N SER A 319 -20.45 14.78 20.86
CA SER A 319 -21.81 15.24 20.68
C SER A 319 -22.74 14.02 20.60
N GLU A 320 -24.03 14.22 20.86
CA GLU A 320 -25.07 13.21 20.58
C GLU A 320 -25.37 13.12 19.07
N ASP A 321 -25.06 14.17 18.30
CA ASP A 321 -25.15 14.19 16.85
C ASP A 321 -23.90 13.55 16.22
N LEU A 322 -24.00 12.25 15.96
CA LEU A 322 -22.90 11.47 15.37
C LEU A 322 -22.63 11.85 13.92
N GLU A 323 -23.63 12.31 13.17
CA GLU A 323 -23.46 12.74 11.79
C GLU A 323 -22.66 14.03 11.75
N GLU A 324 -23.00 15.03 12.59
CA GLU A 324 -22.22 16.27 12.71
C GLU A 324 -20.76 15.98 13.09
N MET A 325 -20.55 15.10 14.07
CA MET A 325 -19.18 14.70 14.47
C MET A 325 -18.43 14.04 13.31
N ALA A 326 -19.10 13.14 12.56
CA ALA A 326 -18.50 12.43 11.43
C ALA A 326 -18.10 13.40 10.31
N LEU A 327 -18.97 14.36 9.99
CA LEU A 327 -18.69 15.42 9.00
C LEU A 327 -17.53 16.32 9.46
N ALA A 328 -17.49 16.68 10.75
CA ALA A 328 -16.37 17.46 11.31
C ALA A 328 -15.03 16.70 11.21
N GLY A 329 -15.01 15.40 11.49
CA GLY A 329 -13.83 14.55 11.32
C GLY A 329 -13.39 14.45 9.87
N THR A 330 -14.33 14.29 8.93
CA THR A 330 -14.09 14.28 7.49
C THR A 330 -13.47 15.61 7.02
N ALA A 331 -13.99 16.73 7.50
CA ALA A 331 -13.46 18.06 7.20
C ALA A 331 -12.01 18.24 7.74
N ARG A 332 -11.70 17.72 8.93
CA ARG A 332 -10.35 17.70 9.49
C ARG A 332 -9.38 16.87 8.64
N LEU A 333 -9.81 15.71 8.17
CA LEU A 333 -8.99 14.88 7.28
C LEU A 333 -8.74 15.56 5.93
N LYS A 334 -9.78 16.17 5.32
CA LYS A 334 -9.62 16.99 4.11
C LYS A 334 -8.62 18.15 4.31
N HIS A 335 -8.72 18.84 5.45
CA HIS A 335 -7.78 19.91 5.79
C HIS A 335 -6.35 19.39 5.93
N PHE A 336 -6.16 18.25 6.59
CA PHE A 336 -4.86 17.61 6.75
C PHE A 336 -4.24 17.24 5.39
N PHE A 337 -5.00 16.60 4.49
CA PHE A 337 -4.50 16.24 3.16
C PHE A 337 -4.13 17.47 2.33
N ARG A 338 -4.96 18.53 2.34
CA ARG A 338 -4.60 19.80 1.69
C ARG A 338 -3.35 20.44 2.30
N TYR A 339 -3.22 20.42 3.63
CA TYR A 339 -2.00 20.89 4.29
C TYR A 339 -0.78 20.11 3.80
N MET A 340 -0.88 18.80 3.60
CA MET A 340 0.21 17.99 3.04
C MET A 340 0.46 18.27 1.55
N GLY A 341 -0.39 18.99 0.86
CA GLY A 341 -0.28 19.27 -0.58
C GLY A 341 -0.93 18.20 -1.45
N LEU A 342 -1.87 17.45 -0.91
CA LEU A 342 -2.64 16.45 -1.64
C LEU A 342 -3.98 17.02 -2.12
N PRO A 343 -4.50 16.55 -3.28
CA PRO A 343 -5.83 16.85 -3.75
C PRO A 343 -6.89 16.17 -2.86
N VAL A 344 -8.08 16.78 -2.76
CA VAL A 344 -9.24 16.21 -2.09
C VAL A 344 -10.51 16.27 -2.94
N SER A 345 -10.34 16.50 -4.25
CA SER A 345 -11.39 16.40 -5.27
C SER A 345 -10.78 15.99 -6.62
N PHE A 346 -11.60 15.50 -7.54
CA PHE A 346 -11.16 15.19 -8.91
C PHE A 346 -10.55 16.40 -9.61
N LYS A 347 -11.14 17.58 -9.42
CA LYS A 347 -10.61 18.83 -9.98
C LYS A 347 -9.21 19.15 -9.46
N GLU A 348 -8.99 19.04 -8.15
CA GLU A 348 -7.67 19.23 -7.54
C GLU A 348 -6.66 18.15 -7.98
N LEU A 349 -7.14 16.95 -8.31
CA LEU A 349 -6.33 15.85 -8.86
C LEU A 349 -5.97 16.06 -10.34
N GLY A 350 -6.52 17.09 -10.99
CA GLY A 350 -6.31 17.40 -12.39
C GLY A 350 -7.26 16.67 -13.36
N ILE A 351 -8.35 16.10 -12.85
CA ILE A 351 -9.38 15.40 -13.64
C ILE A 351 -10.63 16.28 -13.65
N GLU A 352 -10.75 17.16 -14.65
CA GLU A 352 -11.88 18.10 -14.73
C GLU A 352 -13.23 17.42 -15.06
N HIS A 353 -13.19 16.37 -15.87
CA HIS A 353 -14.36 15.63 -16.34
C HIS A 353 -14.16 14.12 -16.12
N PRO A 354 -14.34 13.60 -14.89
CA PRO A 354 -14.19 12.17 -14.62
C PRO A 354 -15.29 11.37 -15.32
N ASP A 355 -14.90 10.33 -16.03
CA ASP A 355 -15.83 9.37 -16.67
C ASP A 355 -16.33 8.38 -15.61
N ILE A 356 -17.29 8.83 -14.79
CA ILE A 356 -17.86 8.03 -13.69
C ILE A 356 -18.50 6.75 -14.21
N ASP A 357 -19.18 6.79 -15.37
CA ASP A 357 -19.81 5.61 -15.94
C ASP A 357 -18.79 4.53 -16.31
N ARG A 358 -17.68 4.92 -16.92
CA ARG A 358 -16.58 4.00 -17.23
C ARG A 358 -15.96 3.41 -15.96
N MET A 359 -15.75 4.21 -14.91
CA MET A 359 -15.23 3.73 -13.64
C MET A 359 -16.19 2.71 -13.01
N LEU A 360 -17.50 2.96 -13.01
CA LEU A 360 -18.50 2.05 -12.45
C LEU A 360 -18.61 0.74 -13.21
N VAL A 361 -18.58 0.77 -14.53
CA VAL A 361 -18.58 -0.45 -15.37
C VAL A 361 -17.35 -1.30 -15.06
N SER A 362 -16.20 -0.68 -14.93
CA SER A 362 -14.96 -1.39 -14.58
C SER A 362 -15.00 -1.93 -13.15
N LEU A 363 -15.46 -1.14 -12.18
CA LEU A 363 -15.63 -1.53 -10.79
C LEU A 363 -16.55 -2.75 -10.64
N GLN A 364 -17.73 -2.70 -11.29
CA GLN A 364 -18.69 -3.81 -11.27
C GLN A 364 -18.09 -5.09 -11.86
N ARG A 365 -17.36 -4.99 -12.98
CA ARG A 365 -16.63 -6.12 -13.59
C ARG A 365 -15.60 -6.71 -12.63
N ASN A 366 -14.89 -5.87 -11.86
CA ASN A 366 -13.77 -6.27 -11.01
C ASN A 366 -14.21 -6.75 -9.62
N LYS A 367 -15.34 -6.27 -9.10
CA LYS A 367 -15.78 -6.48 -7.71
C LYS A 367 -17.20 -7.06 -7.58
N GLY A 368 -18.01 -7.08 -8.66
CA GLY A 368 -19.39 -7.53 -8.63
C GLY A 368 -20.39 -6.41 -8.27
N GLU A 369 -21.58 -6.83 -7.84
CA GLU A 369 -22.72 -5.92 -7.60
C GLU A 369 -22.61 -5.10 -6.31
N LEU A 370 -21.91 -5.62 -5.30
CA LEU A 370 -21.78 -5.03 -3.97
C LEU A 370 -20.33 -4.86 -3.57
N LEU A 371 -20.03 -3.73 -2.97
CA LEU A 371 -18.69 -3.35 -2.53
C LEU A 371 -18.69 -3.00 -1.03
N GLY A 372 -17.58 -3.29 -0.35
CA GLY A 372 -17.38 -2.93 1.06
C GLY A 372 -18.07 -3.85 2.06
N ASN A 373 -17.71 -3.66 3.31
CA ASN A 373 -18.23 -4.42 4.46
C ASN A 373 -18.76 -3.52 5.57
N TYR A 374 -18.29 -2.29 5.69
CA TYR A 374 -18.79 -1.31 6.64
C TYR A 374 -20.24 -0.90 6.27
N VAL A 375 -20.46 -0.60 5.01
CA VAL A 375 -21.78 -0.52 4.37
C VAL A 375 -21.67 -1.26 3.04
N LYS A 376 -22.64 -2.14 2.73
CA LYS A 376 -22.69 -2.81 1.43
C LYS A 376 -23.15 -1.82 0.37
N LEU A 377 -22.20 -1.29 -0.37
CA LEU A 377 -22.42 -0.27 -1.40
C LEU A 377 -22.88 -0.91 -2.71
N THR A 378 -23.98 -0.41 -3.26
CA THR A 378 -24.40 -0.66 -4.63
C THR A 378 -23.61 0.21 -5.62
N MET A 379 -23.72 -0.05 -6.92
CA MET A 379 -23.12 0.83 -7.95
C MET A 379 -23.74 2.24 -7.95
N THR A 380 -24.97 2.39 -7.46
CA THR A 380 -25.60 3.72 -7.26
C THR A 380 -24.93 4.49 -6.13
N ASP A 381 -24.63 3.83 -5.02
CA ASP A 381 -23.92 4.43 -3.89
C ASP A 381 -22.48 4.78 -4.28
N CYS A 382 -21.80 3.91 -5.03
CA CYS A 382 -20.47 4.19 -5.58
C CYS A 382 -20.48 5.41 -6.50
N ARG A 383 -21.54 5.59 -7.31
CA ARG A 383 -21.73 6.78 -8.14
C ARG A 383 -21.83 8.05 -7.28
N GLU A 384 -22.57 7.98 -6.20
CA GLU A 384 -22.75 9.12 -5.30
C GLU A 384 -21.41 9.48 -4.62
N ILE A 385 -20.65 8.48 -4.17
CA ILE A 385 -19.30 8.71 -3.61
C ILE A 385 -18.39 9.41 -4.64
N TYR A 386 -18.40 8.97 -5.92
CA TYR A 386 -17.64 9.68 -6.96
C TYR A 386 -18.13 11.11 -7.20
N ARG A 387 -19.44 11.38 -7.07
CA ARG A 387 -19.99 12.75 -7.16
C ARG A 387 -19.57 13.63 -6.00
N LEU A 388 -19.53 13.10 -4.77
CA LEU A 388 -19.02 13.82 -3.59
C LEU A 388 -17.53 14.17 -3.71
N ALA A 389 -16.82 13.55 -4.64
CA ALA A 389 -15.42 13.82 -4.95
C ALA A 389 -15.22 14.87 -6.08
N LEU A 390 -16.29 15.37 -6.73
CA LEU A 390 -16.19 16.43 -7.74
C LEU A 390 -15.87 17.78 -7.08
#